data_ece9bf5d551bfc9903d12a8629efbcdb
#
_entry.id   ece9bf5d551bfc9903d12a8629efbcdb
#
_cell.length_a   1.000
_cell.length_b   1.000
_cell.length_c   1.000
_cell.angle_alpha   90.00
_cell.angle_beta   90.00
_cell.angle_gamma   90.00
#
_symmetry.space_group_name_H-M   'P 1'
#
loop_
_entity.id
_entity.type
_entity.pdbx_description
1 polymer ?
#
loop_
_entity_poly.entity_id
_entity_poly.type
_entity_poly.pdbx_seq_one_letter_code
_entity_poly.pdbx_strand_id
1 'polypeptide(L)'
;MMTDFLKKDLHADDNALMWKSGEKKEAYRCAIFSVDTVERESRDGSKKGSFVSLRCPDWIVVIPVFRDEKGALRVIVEKQYRHGSDSVIIEYPAGLVEAGEDPAAAAERELLEETGFKAGRIIHIGTLCPNNAFMSNHQHYYLALDLEQSGHQDLDANEEIDVFCPLLEDAVALMGTESADNALMMAATLLLMRSLEKEKV
;
A
#
# COMPACT_ATOMS: atom_id res chain seq x y z
N MET A 1 -36.99 11.37 -5.19
CA MET A 1 -36.05 10.42 -4.55
C MET A 1 -34.72 10.34 -5.31
N MET A 2 -34.65 9.85 -6.55
CA MET A 2 -33.37 9.79 -7.28
C MET A 2 -32.77 11.15 -7.60
N THR A 3 -33.56 12.16 -7.86
CA THR A 3 -33.15 13.55 -8.10
C THR A 3 -32.47 14.24 -6.90
N ASP A 4 -32.73 13.80 -5.67
CA ASP A 4 -32.13 14.41 -4.49
C ASP A 4 -30.68 13.92 -4.26
N PHE A 5 -30.34 12.69 -4.70
CA PHE A 5 -28.97 12.17 -4.67
C PHE A 5 -28.08 12.82 -5.72
N LEU A 6 -28.62 13.14 -6.90
CA LEU A 6 -27.86 13.77 -7.98
C LEU A 6 -27.45 15.22 -7.68
N LYS A 7 -28.05 15.85 -6.68
CA LYS A 7 -27.77 17.23 -6.29
C LYS A 7 -26.79 17.34 -5.11
N LYS A 8 -26.40 16.21 -4.49
CA LYS A 8 -25.46 16.23 -3.37
C LYS A 8 -24.04 16.49 -3.89
N ASP A 9 -23.42 17.52 -3.34
CA ASP A 9 -22.01 17.81 -3.57
C ASP A 9 -21.15 16.82 -2.76
N LEU A 10 -20.25 16.12 -3.44
CA LEU A 10 -19.29 15.23 -2.80
C LEU A 10 -18.32 15.96 -1.87
N HIS A 11 -18.16 17.26 -2.06
CA HIS A 11 -17.29 18.13 -1.26
C HIS A 11 -18.05 18.95 -0.21
N ALA A 12 -19.31 18.60 0.05
CA ALA A 12 -20.08 19.23 1.13
C ALA A 12 -19.41 18.99 2.49
N ASP A 13 -19.73 19.86 3.45
CA ASP A 13 -19.22 19.75 4.83
C ASP A 13 -19.63 18.44 5.50
N ASP A 14 -18.65 17.60 5.82
CA ASP A 14 -18.81 16.30 6.45
C ASP A 14 -19.06 16.38 7.97
N ASN A 15 -19.10 17.57 8.55
CA ASN A 15 -19.25 17.76 10.00
C ASN A 15 -20.43 17.00 10.62
N ALA A 16 -21.52 16.83 9.88
CA ALA A 16 -22.68 16.08 10.35
C ALA A 16 -22.41 14.56 10.51
N LEU A 17 -21.43 14.04 9.79
CA LEU A 17 -21.04 12.63 9.81
C LEU A 17 -19.92 12.32 10.81
N MET A 18 -19.27 13.37 11.36
CA MET A 18 -18.17 13.18 12.31
C MET A 18 -18.68 12.67 13.66
N TRP A 19 -17.92 11.74 14.24
CA TRP A 19 -18.17 11.21 15.58
C TRP A 19 -17.15 11.76 16.57
N LYS A 20 -17.58 11.95 17.81
CA LYS A 20 -16.70 12.21 18.95
C LYS A 20 -16.04 10.91 19.38
N SER A 21 -14.73 10.96 19.63
CA SER A 21 -13.93 9.83 20.09
C SER A 21 -13.56 10.04 21.55
N GLY A 22 -13.78 9.00 22.37
CA GLY A 22 -13.21 8.90 23.70
C GLY A 22 -11.76 8.43 23.70
N GLU A 23 -11.26 8.07 24.85
CA GLU A 23 -9.91 7.53 25.02
C GLU A 23 -9.80 6.14 24.37
N LYS A 24 -8.68 5.89 23.67
CA LYS A 24 -8.32 4.57 23.16
C LYS A 24 -7.73 3.74 24.29
N LYS A 25 -8.20 2.49 24.45
CA LYS A 25 -7.68 1.51 25.40
C LYS A 25 -7.17 0.31 24.63
N GLU A 26 -5.90 -0.01 24.84
CA GLU A 26 -5.30 -1.20 24.24
C GLU A 26 -5.95 -2.45 24.84
N ALA A 27 -6.55 -3.27 23.98
CA ALA A 27 -7.21 -4.52 24.32
C ALA A 27 -6.32 -5.74 24.06
N TYR A 28 -5.43 -5.63 23.04
CA TYR A 28 -4.51 -6.71 22.65
C TYR A 28 -3.29 -6.13 21.94
N ARG A 29 -2.15 -6.82 22.09
CA ARG A 29 -0.91 -6.52 21.35
C ARG A 29 -0.19 -7.80 20.97
N CYS A 30 0.35 -7.83 19.75
CA CYS A 30 1.32 -8.82 19.28
C CYS A 30 2.53 -8.12 18.64
N ALA A 31 3.42 -8.88 18.04
CA ALA A 31 4.63 -8.34 17.41
C ALA A 31 4.33 -7.36 16.25
N ILE A 32 3.26 -7.61 15.49
CA ILE A 32 2.96 -6.89 14.23
C ILE A 32 1.87 -5.83 14.36
N PHE A 33 0.96 -5.91 15.35
CA PHE A 33 -0.11 -4.92 15.54
C PHE A 33 -0.64 -4.86 16.98
N SER A 34 -1.38 -3.79 17.26
CA SER A 34 -2.18 -3.67 18.49
C SER A 34 -3.64 -3.46 18.12
N VAL A 35 -4.54 -3.93 18.99
CA VAL A 35 -5.99 -3.71 18.89
C VAL A 35 -6.40 -2.78 20.02
N ASP A 36 -6.94 -1.63 19.68
CA ASP A 36 -7.49 -0.67 20.62
C ASP A 36 -9.02 -0.72 20.59
N THR A 37 -9.66 -0.54 21.74
CA THR A 37 -11.08 -0.22 21.84
C THR A 37 -11.26 1.28 22.08
N VAL A 38 -12.31 1.87 21.52
CA VAL A 38 -12.62 3.29 21.67
C VAL A 38 -14.12 3.48 21.71
N GLU A 39 -14.59 4.19 22.75
CA GLU A 39 -15.98 4.63 22.85
C GLU A 39 -16.19 5.80 21.88
N ARG A 40 -17.24 5.72 21.08
CA ARG A 40 -17.60 6.79 20.15
C ARG A 40 -19.06 7.20 20.31
N GLU A 41 -19.33 8.46 20.04
CA GLU A 41 -20.65 9.06 20.07
C GLU A 41 -20.88 9.89 18.82
N SER A 42 -22.04 9.72 18.16
CA SER A 42 -22.42 10.60 17.05
C SER A 42 -22.49 12.07 17.53
N ARG A 43 -22.34 13.00 16.59
CA ARG A 43 -22.27 14.42 16.92
C ARG A 43 -23.49 14.91 17.72
N ASP A 44 -24.67 14.41 17.38
CA ASP A 44 -25.95 14.73 18.03
C ASP A 44 -26.22 13.92 19.31
N GLY A 45 -25.33 12.96 19.66
CA GLY A 45 -25.45 12.12 20.85
C GLY A 45 -26.47 10.98 20.71
N SER A 46 -27.14 10.83 19.56
CA SER A 46 -28.21 9.84 19.36
C SER A 46 -27.68 8.40 19.24
N LYS A 47 -26.41 8.23 18.89
CA LYS A 47 -25.77 6.92 18.70
C LYS A 47 -24.50 6.86 19.52
N LYS A 48 -24.29 5.73 20.22
CA LYS A 48 -23.08 5.44 20.99
C LYS A 48 -22.69 3.99 20.82
N GLY A 49 -21.40 3.70 20.92
CA GLY A 49 -20.91 2.32 20.90
C GLY A 49 -19.41 2.22 21.09
N SER A 50 -18.97 1.01 21.39
CA SER A 50 -17.57 0.64 21.45
C SER A 50 -17.12 0.13 20.09
N PHE A 51 -16.01 0.64 19.61
CA PHE A 51 -15.44 0.32 18.29
C PHE A 51 -14.02 -0.19 18.46
N VAL A 52 -13.58 -0.97 17.48
CA VAL A 52 -12.21 -1.49 17.42
C VAL A 52 -11.39 -0.68 16.43
N SER A 53 -10.14 -0.41 16.80
CA SER A 53 -9.13 0.17 15.90
C SER A 53 -7.88 -0.69 15.95
N LEU A 54 -7.42 -1.17 14.79
CA LEU A 54 -6.17 -1.87 14.63
C LEU A 54 -5.07 -0.85 14.31
N ARG A 55 -3.98 -0.89 15.08
CA ARG A 55 -2.82 -0.02 14.92
C ARG A 55 -1.59 -0.86 14.62
N CYS A 56 -0.96 -0.60 13.50
CA CYS A 56 0.31 -1.17 13.07
C CYS A 56 1.20 -0.05 12.48
N PRO A 57 2.48 -0.32 12.19
CA PRO A 57 3.32 0.60 11.41
C PRO A 57 2.69 0.94 10.06
N ASP A 58 3.09 2.05 9.48
CA ASP A 58 2.78 2.34 8.09
C ASP A 58 3.54 1.37 7.18
N TRP A 59 3.05 1.20 5.97
CA TRP A 59 3.63 0.33 4.95
C TRP A 59 3.99 1.12 3.71
N ILE A 60 4.95 0.60 2.95
CA ILE A 60 5.25 1.08 1.60
C ILE A 60 4.96 0.00 0.56
N VAL A 61 4.69 0.44 -0.65
CA VAL A 61 4.83 -0.32 -1.88
C VAL A 61 5.69 0.51 -2.83
N VAL A 62 6.72 -0.08 -3.38
CA VAL A 62 7.55 0.54 -4.41
C VAL A 62 7.35 -0.19 -5.72
N ILE A 63 7.12 0.56 -6.82
CA ILE A 63 6.83 0.02 -8.12
C ILE A 63 7.98 0.37 -9.05
N PRO A 64 8.94 -0.54 -9.26
CA PRO A 64 10.12 -0.28 -10.07
C PRO A 64 9.80 -0.49 -11.56
N VAL A 65 9.94 0.55 -12.35
CA VAL A 65 9.64 0.55 -13.80
C VAL A 65 10.86 0.97 -14.60
N PHE A 66 11.13 0.25 -15.69
CA PHE A 66 12.26 0.54 -16.59
C PHE A 66 11.92 0.17 -18.04
N ARG A 67 12.74 0.67 -18.97
CA ARG A 67 12.70 0.22 -20.37
C ARG A 67 13.82 -0.78 -20.61
N ASP A 68 13.48 -1.90 -21.24
CA ASP A 68 14.49 -2.87 -21.67
C ASP A 68 15.27 -2.38 -22.91
N GLU A 69 16.26 -3.15 -23.35
CA GLU A 69 17.10 -2.82 -24.53
C GLU A 69 16.31 -2.62 -25.81
N LYS A 70 15.08 -3.14 -25.90
CA LYS A 70 14.17 -2.99 -27.05
C LYS A 70 13.23 -1.81 -26.89
N GLY A 71 13.32 -1.08 -25.76
CA GLY A 71 12.46 0.04 -25.40
C GLY A 71 11.10 -0.38 -24.82
N ALA A 72 10.86 -1.67 -24.59
CA ALA A 72 9.63 -2.15 -23.97
C ALA A 72 9.60 -1.79 -22.48
N LEU A 73 8.44 -1.36 -21.99
CA LEU A 73 8.25 -0.98 -20.60
C LEU A 73 8.05 -2.24 -19.75
N ARG A 74 8.89 -2.40 -18.73
CA ARG A 74 8.88 -3.51 -17.79
C ARG A 74 8.69 -3.01 -16.36
N VAL A 75 8.22 -3.91 -15.50
CA VAL A 75 8.07 -3.66 -14.07
C VAL A 75 8.69 -4.82 -13.31
N ILE A 76 9.28 -4.52 -12.14
CA ILE A 76 9.73 -5.57 -11.22
C ILE A 76 8.55 -5.98 -10.35
N VAL A 77 8.32 -7.27 -10.28
CA VAL A 77 7.35 -7.93 -9.39
C VAL A 77 8.03 -9.11 -8.69
N GLU A 78 7.42 -9.56 -7.62
CA GLU A 78 7.92 -10.60 -6.75
C GLU A 78 6.90 -11.71 -6.58
N LYS A 79 7.40 -12.91 -6.33
CA LYS A 79 6.60 -14.01 -5.78
C LYS A 79 7.05 -14.30 -4.37
N GLN A 80 6.11 -14.25 -3.45
CA GLN A 80 6.36 -14.52 -2.04
C GLN A 80 5.20 -15.32 -1.45
N TYR A 81 5.52 -16.22 -0.49
CA TYR A 81 4.52 -16.89 0.31
C TYR A 81 3.99 -15.94 1.39
N ARG A 82 2.69 -15.72 1.40
CA ARG A 82 2.04 -14.88 2.41
C ARG A 82 1.29 -15.74 3.43
N HIS A 83 1.77 -15.73 4.66
CA HIS A 83 1.19 -16.50 5.77
C HIS A 83 -0.29 -16.17 6.04
N GLY A 84 -0.74 -14.97 5.74
CA GLY A 84 -2.12 -14.54 5.96
C GLY A 84 -3.12 -15.20 5.02
N SER A 85 -2.73 -15.44 3.76
CA SER A 85 -3.54 -16.09 2.73
C SER A 85 -3.20 -17.56 2.53
N ASP A 86 -2.11 -18.06 3.16
CA ASP A 86 -1.59 -19.43 3.00
C ASP A 86 -1.33 -19.76 1.51
N SER A 87 -0.76 -18.79 0.77
CA SER A 87 -0.56 -18.90 -0.67
C SER A 87 0.67 -18.12 -1.15
N VAL A 88 1.19 -18.53 -2.32
CA VAL A 88 2.21 -17.75 -3.04
C VAL A 88 1.50 -16.76 -3.94
N ILE A 89 1.81 -15.49 -3.79
CA ILE A 89 1.19 -14.40 -4.56
C ILE A 89 2.24 -13.56 -5.27
N ILE A 90 1.80 -12.87 -6.34
CA ILE A 90 2.59 -11.91 -7.10
C ILE A 90 2.29 -10.52 -6.57
N GLU A 91 3.35 -9.80 -6.19
CA GLU A 91 3.26 -8.47 -5.61
C GLU A 91 4.34 -7.54 -6.21
N TYR A 92 4.22 -6.25 -5.94
CA TYR A 92 5.33 -5.30 -6.05
C TYR A 92 6.13 -5.35 -4.76
N PRO A 93 7.43 -4.99 -4.77
CA PRO A 93 8.24 -4.85 -3.55
C PRO A 93 7.54 -3.98 -2.51
N ALA A 94 7.50 -4.45 -1.27
CA ALA A 94 6.72 -3.83 -0.21
C ALA A 94 7.20 -4.22 1.18
N GLY A 95 7.23 -3.26 2.09
CA GLY A 95 7.63 -3.52 3.46
C GLY A 95 7.09 -2.54 4.49
N LEU A 96 7.61 -2.64 5.69
CA LEU A 96 7.25 -1.80 6.82
C LEU A 96 8.06 -0.50 6.81
N VAL A 97 7.43 0.58 7.24
CA VAL A 97 8.15 1.80 7.63
C VAL A 97 8.61 1.61 9.08
N GLU A 98 9.91 1.62 9.30
CA GLU A 98 10.48 1.48 10.63
C GLU A 98 10.19 2.71 11.52
N ALA A 99 10.36 2.54 12.83
CA ALA A 99 10.08 3.62 13.77
C ALA A 99 11.02 4.82 13.55
N GLY A 100 10.46 5.93 13.08
CA GLY A 100 11.20 7.17 12.78
C GLY A 100 11.84 7.22 11.39
N GLU A 101 11.61 6.20 10.57
CA GLU A 101 12.05 6.16 9.18
C GLU A 101 11.15 7.03 8.30
N ASP A 102 11.75 7.68 7.30
CA ASP A 102 10.99 8.34 6.23
C ASP A 102 10.42 7.29 5.26
N PRO A 103 9.14 7.33 4.89
CA PRO A 103 8.56 6.35 3.97
C PRO A 103 9.25 6.25 2.61
N ALA A 104 9.87 7.32 2.11
CA ALA A 104 10.64 7.25 0.87
C ALA A 104 11.96 6.50 1.08
N ALA A 105 12.61 6.66 2.23
CA ALA A 105 13.80 5.90 2.59
C ALA A 105 13.47 4.41 2.78
N ALA A 106 12.32 4.08 3.40
CA ALA A 106 11.84 2.71 3.48
C ALA A 106 11.64 2.10 2.08
N ALA A 107 11.07 2.85 1.13
CA ALA A 107 10.88 2.38 -0.25
C ALA A 107 12.21 2.12 -0.97
N GLU A 108 13.23 2.95 -0.75
CA GLU A 108 14.58 2.72 -1.30
C GLU A 108 15.26 1.50 -0.68
N ARG A 109 15.12 1.32 0.64
CA ARG A 109 15.68 0.18 1.39
C ARG A 109 15.05 -1.12 0.93
N GLU A 110 13.72 -1.25 0.96
CA GLU A 110 13.00 -2.47 0.56
C GLU A 110 13.26 -2.83 -0.92
N LEU A 111 13.28 -1.82 -1.82
CA LEU A 111 13.65 -2.06 -3.21
C LEU A 111 15.03 -2.73 -3.33
N LEU A 112 16.00 -2.25 -2.57
CA LEU A 112 17.35 -2.80 -2.61
C LEU A 112 17.42 -4.19 -1.97
N GLU A 113 16.84 -4.36 -0.79
CA GLU A 113 16.88 -5.61 -0.03
C GLU A 113 16.16 -6.75 -0.76
N GLU A 114 14.95 -6.49 -1.26
CA GLU A 114 14.14 -7.50 -1.92
C GLU A 114 14.57 -7.80 -3.37
N THR A 115 15.12 -6.81 -4.09
CA THR A 115 15.38 -6.95 -5.53
C THR A 115 16.84 -6.81 -5.95
N GLY A 116 17.69 -6.22 -5.13
CA GLY A 116 19.07 -5.86 -5.48
C GLY A 116 19.18 -4.62 -6.39
N PHE A 117 18.08 -3.90 -6.65
CA PHE A 117 18.07 -2.70 -7.47
C PHE A 117 18.05 -1.43 -6.63
N LYS A 118 18.69 -0.37 -7.15
CA LYS A 118 18.55 1.01 -6.68
C LYS A 118 17.82 1.85 -7.70
N ALA A 119 17.09 2.85 -7.25
CA ALA A 119 16.42 3.82 -8.11
C ALA A 119 17.20 5.15 -8.13
N GLY A 120 17.37 5.72 -9.30
CA GLY A 120 17.86 7.10 -9.46
C GLY A 120 16.79 8.12 -9.07
N ARG A 121 15.50 7.74 -9.15
CA ARG A 121 14.36 8.58 -8.76
C ARG A 121 13.30 7.75 -8.03
N ILE A 122 12.90 8.24 -6.86
CA ILE A 122 11.75 7.74 -6.09
C ILE A 122 10.68 8.84 -6.08
N ILE A 123 9.49 8.54 -6.57
CA ILE A 123 8.39 9.48 -6.72
C ILE A 123 7.20 8.99 -5.90
N HIS A 124 6.77 9.77 -4.90
CA HIS A 124 5.55 9.46 -4.16
C HIS A 124 4.32 9.64 -5.07
N ILE A 125 3.54 8.58 -5.25
CA ILE A 125 2.39 8.57 -6.16
C ILE A 125 1.04 8.48 -5.45
N GLY A 126 1.03 8.23 -4.15
CA GLY A 126 -0.18 8.24 -3.34
C GLY A 126 0.00 7.67 -1.95
N THR A 127 -0.92 8.03 -1.07
CA THR A 127 -1.04 7.45 0.28
C THR A 127 -2.50 7.07 0.50
N LEU A 128 -2.74 5.82 0.88
CA LEU A 128 -4.08 5.28 1.12
C LEU A 128 -4.15 4.65 2.51
N CYS A 129 -5.34 4.55 3.08
CA CYS A 129 -5.58 3.71 4.23
C CYS A 129 -5.94 2.29 3.74
N PRO A 130 -5.26 1.23 4.19
CA PRO A 130 -5.54 -0.13 3.76
C PRO A 130 -6.97 -0.58 4.03
N ASN A 131 -7.52 -0.20 5.18
CA ASN A 131 -8.92 -0.46 5.52
C ASN A 131 -9.45 0.58 6.51
N ASN A 132 -10.12 1.61 5.99
CA ASN A 132 -10.69 2.70 6.78
C ASN A 132 -11.75 2.25 7.82
N ALA A 133 -12.27 1.02 7.72
CA ALA A 133 -13.30 0.56 8.65
C ALA A 133 -12.74 0.33 10.05
N PHE A 134 -11.48 -0.10 10.17
CA PHE A 134 -10.88 -0.41 11.47
C PHE A 134 -9.35 -0.25 11.55
N MET A 135 -8.63 -0.03 10.46
CA MET A 135 -7.18 0.21 10.47
C MET A 135 -6.86 1.69 10.54
N SER A 136 -5.76 2.03 11.22
CA SER A 136 -5.35 3.43 11.41
C SER A 136 -4.01 3.79 10.77
N ASN A 137 -3.31 2.80 10.19
CA ASN A 137 -2.06 3.01 9.47
C ASN A 137 -2.32 3.43 8.02
N HIS A 138 -1.24 3.86 7.36
CA HIS A 138 -1.24 4.22 5.94
C HIS A 138 -0.37 3.26 5.12
N GLN A 139 -0.70 3.19 3.84
CA GLN A 139 0.10 2.56 2.80
C GLN A 139 0.60 3.67 1.87
N HIS A 140 1.91 3.85 1.79
CA HIS A 140 2.55 4.82 0.91
C HIS A 140 3.00 4.12 -0.37
N TYR A 141 2.75 4.73 -1.52
CA TYR A 141 3.05 4.17 -2.83
C TYR A 141 4.09 5.01 -3.53
N TYR A 142 5.12 4.36 -4.05
CA TYR A 142 6.22 5.01 -4.74
C TYR A 142 6.46 4.41 -6.11
N LEU A 143 6.71 5.25 -7.10
CA LEU A 143 7.23 4.86 -8.42
C LEU A 143 8.75 5.00 -8.37
N ALA A 144 9.46 3.92 -8.72
CA ALA A 144 10.92 3.90 -8.82
C ALA A 144 11.36 3.87 -10.29
N LEU A 145 12.19 4.80 -10.68
CA LEU A 145 12.70 4.98 -12.04
C LEU A 145 14.22 5.06 -12.05
N ASP A 146 14.78 4.94 -13.27
CA ASP A 146 16.23 5.01 -13.48
C ASP A 146 16.96 3.95 -12.64
N LEU A 147 16.50 2.69 -12.81
CA LEU A 147 16.97 1.55 -12.01
C LEU A 147 18.38 1.15 -12.38
N GLU A 148 19.19 0.88 -11.36
CA GLU A 148 20.54 0.32 -11.47
C GLU A 148 20.62 -0.94 -10.64
N GLN A 149 21.12 -2.04 -11.22
CA GLN A 149 21.41 -3.25 -10.46
C GLN A 149 22.65 -3.00 -9.60
N SER A 150 22.48 -2.96 -8.30
CA SER A 150 23.50 -2.50 -7.36
C SER A 150 24.03 -3.60 -6.43
N GLY A 151 23.36 -4.74 -6.37
CA GLY A 151 23.72 -5.81 -5.46
C GLY A 151 22.97 -7.09 -5.71
N HIS A 152 22.92 -7.92 -4.68
CA HIS A 152 22.09 -9.12 -4.56
C HIS A 152 21.00 -8.81 -3.53
N GLN A 153 19.95 -9.62 -3.51
CA GLN A 153 18.96 -9.61 -2.45
C GLN A 153 19.63 -9.80 -1.08
N ASP A 154 19.12 -9.08 -0.08
CA ASP A 154 19.53 -9.19 1.33
C ASP A 154 18.26 -9.38 2.19
N LEU A 155 17.63 -10.54 2.01
CA LEU A 155 16.33 -10.88 2.57
C LEU A 155 16.43 -11.18 4.06
N ASP A 156 15.38 -10.87 4.78
CA ASP A 156 15.20 -11.26 6.17
C ASP A 156 15.18 -12.81 6.32
N ALA A 157 15.54 -13.29 7.50
CA ALA A 157 15.73 -14.72 7.77
C ALA A 157 14.51 -15.63 7.49
N ASN A 158 13.32 -15.02 7.38
CA ASN A 158 12.05 -15.71 7.12
C ASN A 158 11.43 -15.32 5.77
N GLU A 159 12.18 -14.67 4.90
CA GLU A 159 11.73 -14.26 3.57
C GLU A 159 12.31 -15.16 2.49
N GLU A 160 11.45 -15.55 1.57
CA GLU A 160 11.80 -16.26 0.34
C GLU A 160 11.09 -15.55 -0.81
N ILE A 161 11.86 -14.81 -1.61
CA ILE A 161 11.35 -13.94 -2.67
C ILE A 161 12.01 -14.27 -4.00
N ASP A 162 11.19 -14.60 -5.01
CA ASP A 162 11.60 -14.72 -6.41
C ASP A 162 11.24 -13.44 -7.17
N VAL A 163 12.22 -12.83 -7.85
CA VAL A 163 12.07 -11.56 -8.58
C VAL A 163 11.86 -11.80 -10.07
N PHE A 164 10.90 -11.10 -10.68
CA PHE A 164 10.55 -11.18 -12.09
C PHE A 164 10.43 -9.79 -12.72
N CYS A 165 10.71 -9.71 -14.03
CA CYS A 165 10.65 -8.46 -14.80
C CYS A 165 9.73 -8.61 -16.03
N PRO A 166 8.42 -8.87 -15.85
CA PRO A 166 7.48 -8.98 -16.97
C PRO A 166 7.33 -7.67 -17.74
N LEU A 167 6.71 -7.72 -18.91
CA LEU A 167 6.17 -6.53 -19.54
C LEU A 167 5.15 -5.89 -18.60
N LEU A 168 5.12 -4.55 -18.57
CA LEU A 168 4.18 -3.84 -17.72
C LEU A 168 2.73 -4.24 -18.01
N GLU A 169 2.37 -4.38 -19.28
CA GLU A 169 1.01 -4.79 -19.69
C GLU A 169 0.63 -6.17 -19.19
N ASP A 170 1.57 -7.12 -19.18
CA ASP A 170 1.36 -8.48 -18.64
C ASP A 170 1.17 -8.45 -17.12
N ALA A 171 1.99 -7.67 -16.41
CA ALA A 171 1.84 -7.49 -14.95
C ALA A 171 0.50 -6.85 -14.59
N VAL A 172 0.09 -5.80 -15.31
CA VAL A 172 -1.21 -5.14 -15.12
C VAL A 172 -2.36 -6.12 -15.36
N ALA A 173 -2.26 -6.98 -16.39
CA ALA A 173 -3.28 -7.99 -16.69
C ALA A 173 -3.39 -9.08 -15.62
N LEU A 174 -2.31 -9.37 -14.88
CA LEU A 174 -2.31 -10.34 -13.78
C LEU A 174 -2.98 -9.81 -12.52
N MET A 175 -2.96 -8.49 -12.26
CA MET A 175 -3.50 -7.91 -11.03
C MET A 175 -5.00 -8.15 -10.90
N GLY A 176 -5.41 -8.69 -9.75
CA GLY A 176 -6.78 -9.11 -9.48
C GLY A 176 -7.12 -10.54 -9.92
N THR A 177 -6.14 -11.33 -10.37
CA THR A 177 -6.29 -12.77 -10.60
C THR A 177 -5.90 -13.58 -9.35
N GLU A 178 -6.15 -14.90 -9.34
CA GLU A 178 -5.84 -15.78 -8.20
C GLU A 178 -4.39 -15.72 -7.71
N SER A 179 -3.43 -15.44 -8.58
CA SER A 179 -2.01 -15.32 -8.22
C SER A 179 -1.57 -13.91 -7.84
N ALA A 180 -2.45 -12.90 -7.96
CA ALA A 180 -2.19 -11.49 -7.69
C ALA A 180 -3.44 -10.80 -7.11
N ASP A 181 -4.06 -11.40 -6.10
CA ASP A 181 -5.35 -11.01 -5.53
C ASP A 181 -5.26 -9.98 -4.39
N ASN A 182 -4.06 -9.44 -4.14
CA ASN A 182 -3.84 -8.44 -3.11
C ASN A 182 -4.45 -7.08 -3.50
N ALA A 183 -5.44 -6.61 -2.73
CA ALA A 183 -6.11 -5.34 -2.97
C ALA A 183 -5.17 -4.12 -2.94
N LEU A 184 -4.09 -4.17 -2.14
CA LEU A 184 -3.09 -3.09 -2.08
C LEU A 184 -2.29 -3.01 -3.38
N MET A 185 -2.02 -4.16 -4.02
CA MET A 185 -1.34 -4.21 -5.32
C MET A 185 -2.25 -3.73 -6.46
N MET A 186 -3.55 -3.96 -6.36
CA MET A 186 -4.54 -3.36 -7.29
C MET A 186 -4.54 -1.83 -7.17
N ALA A 187 -4.51 -1.29 -5.95
CA ALA A 187 -4.40 0.14 -5.70
C ALA A 187 -3.08 0.71 -6.24
N ALA A 188 -1.96 0.01 -6.02
CA ALA A 188 -0.64 0.35 -6.54
C ALA A 188 -0.66 0.44 -8.08
N THR A 189 -1.25 -0.56 -8.73
CA THR A 189 -1.36 -0.60 -10.20
C THR A 189 -2.19 0.57 -10.75
N LEU A 190 -3.29 0.91 -10.12
CA LEU A 190 -4.09 2.08 -10.51
C LEU A 190 -3.30 3.39 -10.36
N LEU A 191 -2.58 3.57 -9.25
CA LEU A 191 -1.74 4.74 -9.01
C LEU A 191 -0.57 4.80 -10.00
N LEU A 192 0.07 3.67 -10.29
CA LEU A 192 1.10 3.54 -11.32
C LEU A 192 0.59 4.03 -12.68
N MET A 193 -0.50 3.47 -13.17
CA MET A 193 -1.05 3.84 -14.49
C MET A 193 -1.34 5.33 -14.60
N ARG A 194 -1.92 5.94 -13.54
CA ARG A 194 -2.17 7.39 -13.48
C ARG A 194 -0.91 8.23 -13.45
N SER A 195 0.19 7.69 -12.91
CA SER A 195 1.47 8.40 -12.79
C SER A 195 2.29 8.33 -14.07
N LEU A 196 2.27 7.19 -14.77
CA LEU A 196 2.95 7.05 -16.07
C LEU A 196 2.42 8.04 -17.12
N GLU A 197 1.10 8.32 -17.10
CA GLU A 197 0.50 9.35 -17.97
C GLU A 197 1.06 10.75 -17.70
N LYS A 198 1.39 11.06 -16.43
CA LYS A 198 1.92 12.37 -16.01
C LYS A 198 3.42 12.50 -16.26
N GLU A 199 4.17 11.46 -15.92
CA GLU A 199 5.64 11.44 -16.00
C GLU A 199 6.13 11.25 -17.44
N LYS A 200 5.27 10.91 -18.39
CA LYS A 200 5.61 10.62 -19.80
C LYS A 200 6.69 9.53 -19.95
N VAL A 201 6.63 8.50 -19.07
CA VAL A 201 7.56 7.37 -19.07
C VAL A 201 7.31 6.42 -20.25
#